data_0d1994f1e1d2d9850fa1d71da0de5256
#
_entry.id   0d1994f1e1d2d9850fa1d71da0de5256
#
_cell.length_a   1.000
_cell.length_b   1.000
_cell.length_c   1.000
_cell.angle_alpha   90.00
_cell.angle_beta   90.00
_cell.angle_gamma   90.00
#
_symmetry.space_group_name_H-M   'P 1'
#
loop_
_entity.id
_entity.type
_entity.pdbx_description
1 polymer ?
#
loop_
_entity_poly.entity_id
_entity_poly.type
_entity_poly.pdbx_seq_one_letter_code
_entity_poly.pdbx_strand_id
1 'polypeptide(L)'
;MRIIENMADTTLFELVSPEKLVMSKSVSMVVVPGAEGFFGVLPRHTSMLSTLAPGVIDVYEGDKVTDSLFVVNGFNEVTEERCTVLAEE
;
A
#
# COMPACT_ATOMS: atom_id res chain seq x y z
N MET A 1 -4.07 14.62 22.66
CA MET A 1 -4.00 14.72 22.06
C MET A 1 -3.36 14.18 21.04
N ARG A 2 -2.50 13.91 20.86
CA ARG A 2 -1.82 13.35 19.93
C ARG A 2 -2.14 11.99 19.66
N ILE A 3 -2.56 11.21 20.53
CA ILE A 3 -3.01 9.88 20.36
C ILE A 3 -4.09 9.80 19.32
N ILE A 4 -4.97 10.76 19.38
CA ILE A 4 -6.04 10.81 18.40
C ILE A 4 -5.49 11.00 17.02
N GLU A 5 -4.45 11.80 16.91
CA GLU A 5 -3.83 12.01 15.63
C GLU A 5 -3.21 10.74 15.11
N ASN A 6 -2.60 9.96 16.00
CA ASN A 6 -1.99 8.73 15.57
C ASN A 6 -3.03 7.75 15.08
N MET A 7 -4.17 7.70 15.72
CA MET A 7 -5.20 6.79 15.28
C MET A 7 -5.76 7.17 13.94
N ALA A 8 -5.68 8.44 13.59
CA ALA A 8 -6.14 8.89 12.30
C ALA A 8 -5.09 8.69 11.22
N ASP A 9 -3.88 8.30 11.60
CA ASP A 9 -2.79 8.20 10.66
C ASP A 9 -2.61 6.80 10.16
N THR A 10 -3.65 6.27 9.53
CA THR A 10 -3.56 4.99 8.85
C THR A 10 -4.18 5.15 7.47
N THR A 11 -3.78 4.28 6.56
CA THR A 11 -4.37 4.20 5.25
C THR A 11 -4.89 2.77 5.07
N LEU A 12 -5.95 2.63 4.32
CA LEU A 12 -6.48 1.30 4.04
C LEU A 12 -5.70 0.70 2.90
N PHE A 13 -5.00 -0.39 3.16
CA PHE A 13 -4.26 -1.10 2.14
C PHE A 13 -5.10 -2.25 1.62
N GLU A 14 -5.28 -2.32 0.30
CA GLU A 14 -6.02 -3.39 -0.34
C GLU A 14 -5.16 -3.99 -1.44
N LEU A 15 -5.03 -5.30 -1.42
CA LEU A 15 -4.37 -6.03 -2.50
C LEU A 15 -5.42 -6.86 -3.19
N VAL A 16 -5.60 -6.63 -4.48
CA VAL A 16 -6.64 -7.28 -5.27
C VAL A 16 -5.98 -7.99 -6.44
N SER A 17 -6.27 -9.29 -6.58
CA SER A 17 -5.89 -10.02 -7.77
C SER A 17 -7.08 -9.98 -8.74
N PRO A 18 -6.89 -10.40 -10.00
CA PRO A 18 -8.01 -10.37 -10.95
C PRO A 18 -9.22 -11.16 -10.49
N GLU A 19 -9.05 -12.06 -9.56
CA GLU A 19 -10.13 -12.96 -9.17
C GLU A 19 -10.74 -12.64 -7.83
N LYS A 20 -10.00 -11.93 -6.94
CA LYS A 20 -10.50 -11.74 -5.60
C LYS A 20 -9.70 -10.68 -4.84
N LEU A 21 -10.28 -10.25 -3.74
CA LEU A 21 -9.58 -9.41 -2.78
C LEU A 21 -8.68 -10.34 -1.94
N VAL A 22 -7.37 -10.08 -1.99
CA VAL A 22 -6.41 -10.93 -1.29
C VAL A 22 -6.18 -10.44 0.13
N MET A 23 -6.11 -9.13 0.33
CA MET A 23 -5.84 -8.56 1.65
C MET A 23 -6.47 -7.19 1.75
N SER A 24 -6.95 -6.86 2.93
CA SER A 24 -7.47 -5.53 3.22
C SER A 24 -7.24 -5.25 4.70
N LYS A 25 -6.47 -4.20 5.01
CA LYS A 25 -6.28 -3.82 6.41
C LYS A 25 -5.76 -2.39 6.50
N SER A 26 -5.98 -1.78 7.66
CA SER A 26 -5.48 -0.44 7.94
C SER A 26 -4.02 -0.55 8.37
N VAL A 27 -3.17 0.26 7.75
CA VAL A 27 -1.73 0.17 7.97
C VAL A 27 -1.13 1.56 8.08
N SER A 28 0.11 1.63 8.54
CA SER A 28 0.80 2.90 8.73
C SER A 28 1.50 3.37 7.47
N MET A 29 2.02 2.45 6.68
CA MET A 29 2.74 2.79 5.47
C MET A 29 2.85 1.56 4.59
N VAL A 30 2.92 1.76 3.29
CA VAL A 30 3.16 0.69 2.33
C VAL A 30 4.31 1.15 1.45
N VAL A 31 5.31 0.30 1.26
CA VAL A 31 6.40 0.57 0.31
C VAL A 31 6.15 -0.29 -0.92
N VAL A 32 6.05 0.35 -2.07
CA VAL A 32 5.56 -0.26 -3.30
C VAL A 32 6.66 -0.18 -4.36
N PRO A 33 6.89 -1.27 -5.11
CA PRO A 33 7.87 -1.25 -6.20
C PRO A 33 7.25 -0.63 -7.44
N GLY A 34 7.38 0.68 -7.57
CA GLY A 34 6.88 1.38 -8.75
C GLY A 34 7.78 1.16 -9.94
N ALA A 35 7.26 1.42 -11.13
CA ALA A 35 8.03 1.24 -12.36
C ALA A 35 9.28 2.10 -12.39
N GLU A 36 9.27 3.21 -11.68
CA GLU A 36 10.41 4.12 -11.65
C GLU A 36 11.18 4.05 -10.34
N GLY A 37 10.89 3.07 -9.50
CA GLY A 37 11.57 2.90 -8.23
C GLY A 37 10.58 2.71 -7.11
N PHE A 38 11.09 2.25 -5.97
CA PHE A 38 10.24 2.05 -4.80
C PHE A 38 9.78 3.39 -4.26
N PHE A 39 8.57 3.44 -3.76
CA PHE A 39 8.09 4.63 -3.06
C PHE A 39 7.19 4.21 -1.90
N GLY A 40 7.15 5.07 -0.88
CA GLY A 40 6.33 4.82 0.29
C GLY A 40 4.99 5.53 0.19
N VAL A 41 3.94 4.85 0.61
CA VAL A 41 2.60 5.43 0.67
C VAL A 41 2.25 5.61 2.13
N LEU A 42 2.14 6.86 2.54
CA LEU A 42 1.75 7.23 3.88
C LEU A 42 0.29 7.64 3.90
N PRO A 43 -0.33 7.69 5.08
CA PRO A 43 -1.71 8.17 5.16
C PRO A 43 -1.84 9.56 4.55
N ARG A 44 -2.97 9.80 3.93
CA ARG A 44 -3.27 11.09 3.29
C ARG A 44 -2.31 11.45 2.17
N HIS A 45 -1.77 10.44 1.52
CA HIS A 45 -0.90 10.63 0.36
C HIS A 45 -1.69 11.28 -0.76
N THR A 46 -1.02 12.13 -1.54
CA THR A 46 -1.64 12.72 -2.73
C THR A 46 -2.08 11.60 -3.67
N SER A 47 -3.25 11.77 -4.26
CA SER A 47 -3.79 10.77 -5.17
C SER A 47 -2.88 10.57 -6.37
N MET A 48 -2.67 9.32 -6.73
CA MET A 48 -1.85 8.98 -7.88
C MET A 48 -2.21 7.60 -8.40
N LEU A 49 -1.84 7.33 -9.63
CA LEU A 49 -1.96 6.03 -10.24
C LEU A 49 -0.61 5.70 -10.85
N SER A 50 -0.10 4.53 -10.55
CA SER A 50 1.25 4.16 -10.95
C SER A 50 1.26 2.70 -11.38
N THR A 51 2.12 2.37 -12.35
CA THR A 51 2.34 0.97 -12.70
C THR A 51 3.38 0.39 -11.75
N LEU A 52 3.31 -0.93 -11.56
CA LEU A 52 4.21 -1.64 -10.67
C LEU A 52 5.28 -2.37 -11.47
N ALA A 53 6.47 -2.48 -10.87
CA ALA A 53 7.52 -3.35 -11.36
C ALA A 53 7.49 -4.62 -10.52
N PRO A 54 8.10 -5.71 -10.99
CA PRO A 54 8.21 -6.91 -10.15
C PRO A 54 9.00 -6.57 -8.89
N GLY A 55 8.51 -7.03 -7.77
CA GLY A 55 9.18 -6.76 -6.50
C GLY A 55 8.28 -7.07 -5.32
N VAL A 56 8.73 -6.65 -4.16
CA VAL A 56 8.07 -6.94 -2.90
C VAL A 56 7.41 -5.68 -2.37
N ILE A 57 6.15 -5.81 -1.98
CA ILE A 57 5.43 -4.77 -1.28
C ILE A 57 5.62 -5.02 0.21
N ASP A 58 6.12 -4.02 0.93
CA ASP A 58 6.26 -4.11 2.38
C ASP A 58 5.19 -3.27 3.04
N VAL A 59 4.47 -3.90 3.95
CA VAL A 59 3.38 -3.26 4.68
C VAL A 59 3.84 -3.03 6.11
N TYR A 60 3.71 -1.80 6.57
CA TYR A 60 4.17 -1.40 7.89
C TYR A 60 3.01 -1.12 8.83
N GLU A 61 3.14 -1.61 10.05
CA GLU A 61 2.28 -1.19 11.14
C GLU A 61 3.20 -0.64 12.23
N GLY A 62 3.18 0.68 12.39
CA GLY A 62 4.15 1.35 13.23
C GLY A 62 5.51 1.30 12.56
N ASP A 63 6.51 0.86 13.29
CA ASP A 63 7.88 0.78 12.81
C ASP A 63 8.20 -0.54 12.15
N LYS A 64 7.28 -1.47 12.14
CA LYS A 64 7.59 -2.84 11.76
C LYS A 64 6.92 -3.22 10.47
N VAL A 65 7.64 -4.00 9.66
CA VAL A 65 7.05 -4.63 8.49
C VAL A 65 6.26 -5.82 8.98
N THR A 66 4.95 -5.81 8.76
CA THR A 66 4.10 -6.91 9.21
C THR A 66 3.76 -7.87 8.09
N ASP A 67 3.87 -7.43 6.84
CA ASP A 67 3.59 -8.27 5.68
C ASP A 67 4.52 -7.90 4.56
N SER A 68 4.92 -8.90 3.79
CA SER A 68 5.73 -8.69 2.59
C SER A 68 5.13 -9.56 1.50
N LEU A 69 4.79 -8.95 0.36
CA LEU A 69 4.04 -9.62 -0.69
C LEU A 69 4.74 -9.40 -2.01
N PHE A 70 5.04 -10.48 -2.69
CA PHE A 70 5.71 -10.38 -3.99
C PHE A 70 4.68 -10.19 -5.09
N VAL A 71 4.90 -9.20 -5.95
CA VAL A 71 4.01 -8.95 -7.09
C VAL A 71 4.84 -8.91 -8.35
N VAL A 72 4.21 -9.27 -9.46
CA VAL A 72 4.91 -9.34 -10.73
C VAL A 72 4.63 -8.12 -11.58
N ASN A 73 3.37 -7.72 -11.67
CA ASN A 73 3.00 -6.51 -12.38
C ASN A 73 1.62 -6.08 -11.92
N GLY A 74 1.22 -4.90 -12.31
CA GLY A 74 -0.10 -4.40 -11.96
C GLY A 74 -0.09 -2.90 -11.84
N PHE A 75 -1.07 -2.39 -11.10
CA PHE A 75 -1.25 -0.97 -10.90
C PHE A 75 -1.43 -0.69 -9.42
N ASN A 76 -1.01 0.49 -9.02
CA ASN A 76 -1.21 0.96 -7.67
C ASN A 76 -2.00 2.26 -7.74
N GLU A 77 -3.16 2.29 -7.13
CA GLU A 77 -3.99 3.48 -7.06
C GLU A 77 -3.99 3.97 -5.63
N VAL A 78 -3.55 5.21 -5.43
CA VAL A 78 -3.47 5.81 -4.11
C VAL A 78 -4.45 6.96 -4.04
N THR A 79 -5.21 7.02 -2.95
CA THR A 79 -6.01 8.18 -2.63
C THR A 79 -5.63 8.60 -1.22
N GLU A 80 -6.24 9.68 -0.73
CA GLU A 80 -5.91 10.13 0.61
C GLU A 80 -6.31 9.13 1.68
N GLU A 81 -7.20 8.20 1.35
CA GLU A 81 -7.74 7.28 2.35
C GLU A 81 -7.29 5.85 2.16
N ARG A 82 -6.80 5.49 0.98
CA ARG A 82 -6.47 4.09 0.72
C ARG A 82 -5.38 3.93 -0.31
N CYS A 83 -4.77 2.79 -0.28
CA CYS A 83 -3.80 2.37 -1.26
C CYS A 83 -4.27 1.03 -1.80
N THR A 84 -4.67 0.99 -3.05
CA THR A 84 -5.18 -0.22 -3.68
C THR A 84 -4.18 -0.71 -4.69
N VAL A 85 -3.77 -1.97 -4.54
CA VAL A 85 -2.85 -2.60 -5.47
C VAL A 85 -3.61 -3.67 -6.25
N LEU A 86 -3.64 -3.51 -7.57
CA LEU A 86 -4.22 -4.50 -8.48
C LEU A 86 -3.06 -5.22 -9.12
N ALA A 87 -2.81 -6.43 -8.69
CA ALA A 87 -1.59 -7.12 -9.10
C ALA A 87 -1.81 -8.60 -9.29
N GLU A 88 -0.91 -9.17 -10.07
CA GLU A 88 -0.81 -10.62 -10.20
C GLU A 88 0.31 -11.08 -9.30
N GLU A 89 0.06 -12.18 -8.63
CA GLU A 89 1.04 -12.77 -7.74
C GLU A 89 1.89 -13.81 -8.44
#